data_fdd23b886433ebdd790f7423b112416c
#
_entry.id   fdd23b886433ebdd790f7423b112416c
#
_cell.length_a   1.000
_cell.length_b   1.000
_cell.length_c   1.000
_cell.angle_alpha   90.00
_cell.angle_beta   90.00
_cell.angle_gamma   90.00
#
_symmetry.space_group_name_H-M   'P 1'
#
loop_
_entity.id
_entity.type
_entity.pdbx_description
1 polymer ?
#
loop_
_entity_poly.entity_id
_entity_poly.type
_entity_poly.pdbx_seq_one_letter_code
_entity_poly.pdbx_strand_id
1 'polypeptide(L)'
;ARQGALGDVLANLLDSQGWKVSREFYYNDAGVQIGNLAMSVQVRCRQLQGESLELPENAYHGEYIVSIARDFLDKKPVIPHGGEPIESTGDYGDTDLIRRYSVAYLRNEQDDDLSALGVRFDNFFLESSLYTTGAVQKTVQAIIDAGYTYEADNALWLRTTAFEDLGNGLRDDKDRVMKKSDGTYTYFVPDVAYHLNKFSRGYTKAVNIQGTDHHGTIARVRAGLQAASKTLGVTIPKTFPEYILHKMLSVVKGGEVVKMSKRSGNYVTLRDLVDWAGRDAARFFLVSRKADAEFVFDVDLAKKNSDENPVYYL
;
A
#
# COMPACT_ATOMS: atom_id res chain seq x y z
N ALA A 1 -1.28 -0.62 -10.22
CA ALA A 1 -1.69 0.04 -11.45
C ALA A 1 -3.03 0.78 -11.31
N ARG A 2 -4.18 0.06 -11.22
CA ARG A 2 -5.52 0.66 -11.20
C ARG A 2 -5.72 1.67 -10.08
N GLN A 3 -5.28 1.35 -8.88
CA GLN A 3 -5.35 2.23 -7.70
C GLN A 3 -4.67 3.58 -7.95
N GLY A 4 -3.44 3.57 -8.48
CA GLY A 4 -2.69 4.80 -8.80
C GLY A 4 -3.38 5.63 -9.88
N ALA A 5 -3.84 5.00 -10.97
CA ALA A 5 -4.55 5.70 -12.05
C ALA A 5 -5.85 6.36 -11.56
N LEU A 6 -6.68 5.63 -10.78
CA LEU A 6 -7.92 6.16 -10.21
C LEU A 6 -7.64 7.34 -9.26
N GLY A 7 -6.65 7.20 -8.39
CA GLY A 7 -6.28 8.25 -7.44
C GLY A 7 -5.78 9.51 -8.14
N ASP A 8 -4.93 9.36 -9.14
CA ASP A 8 -4.38 10.49 -9.90
C ASP A 8 -5.45 11.23 -10.70
N VAL A 9 -6.35 10.50 -11.39
CA VAL A 9 -7.48 11.11 -12.12
C VAL A 9 -8.41 11.85 -11.17
N LEU A 10 -8.75 11.24 -10.02
CA LEU A 10 -9.58 11.91 -9.01
C LEU A 10 -8.91 13.19 -8.49
N ALA A 11 -7.60 13.11 -8.21
CA ALA A 11 -6.84 14.27 -7.76
C ALA A 11 -6.84 15.41 -8.78
N ASN A 12 -6.64 15.08 -10.08
CA ASN A 12 -6.71 16.06 -11.16
C ASN A 12 -8.10 16.70 -11.30
N LEU A 13 -9.17 15.89 -11.16
CA LEU A 13 -10.54 16.40 -11.19
C LEU A 13 -10.84 17.34 -10.02
N LEU A 14 -10.41 17.00 -8.82
CA LEU A 14 -10.59 17.85 -7.64
C LEU A 14 -9.79 19.16 -7.78
N ASP A 15 -8.54 19.07 -8.24
CA ASP A 15 -7.69 20.24 -8.48
C ASP A 15 -8.33 21.18 -9.50
N SER A 16 -8.87 20.64 -10.61
CA SER A 16 -9.58 21.42 -11.63
C SER A 16 -10.84 22.13 -11.10
N GLN A 17 -11.38 21.68 -9.98
CA GLN A 17 -12.52 22.31 -9.28
C GLN A 17 -12.07 23.25 -8.14
N GLY A 18 -10.78 23.58 -8.07
CA GLY A 18 -10.25 24.53 -7.09
C GLY A 18 -9.92 23.95 -5.72
N TRP A 19 -9.91 22.64 -5.55
CA TRP A 19 -9.44 22.01 -4.32
C TRP A 19 -7.91 22.07 -4.24
N LYS A 20 -7.38 22.36 -3.07
CA LYS A 20 -5.96 22.15 -2.80
C LYS A 20 -5.71 20.67 -2.52
N VAL A 21 -5.24 19.96 -3.52
CA VAL A 21 -5.04 18.51 -3.44
C VAL A 21 -3.59 18.18 -3.09
N SER A 22 -3.41 17.16 -2.24
CA SER A 22 -2.11 16.53 -1.99
C SER A 22 -2.23 15.03 -2.25
N ARG A 23 -1.32 14.49 -3.04
CA ARG A 23 -1.21 13.07 -3.39
C ARG A 23 -0.20 12.43 -2.46
N GLU A 24 -0.63 11.44 -1.68
CA GLU A 24 0.22 10.78 -0.71
C GLU A 24 0.30 9.28 -1.00
N PHE A 25 1.52 8.77 -1.09
CA PHE A 25 1.79 7.34 -1.16
C PHE A 25 2.16 6.83 0.23
N TYR A 26 1.50 5.76 0.67
CA TYR A 26 1.80 5.08 1.92
C TYR A 26 2.73 3.89 1.64
N TYR A 27 3.97 3.97 2.12
CA TYR A 27 4.92 2.89 2.04
C TYR A 27 4.81 1.97 3.25
N ASN A 28 4.54 0.70 2.98
CA ASN A 28 4.67 -0.35 3.98
C ASN A 28 6.16 -0.74 4.07
N ASP A 29 6.91 -0.01 4.89
CA ASP A 29 8.34 -0.24 5.16
C ASP A 29 8.57 -0.88 6.55
N ALA A 30 7.52 -1.39 7.17
CA ALA A 30 7.51 -2.01 8.49
C ALA A 30 6.77 -3.35 8.48
N GLY A 31 6.89 -4.09 9.58
CA GLY A 31 6.12 -5.32 9.80
C GLY A 31 6.74 -6.59 9.20
N VAL A 32 5.97 -7.70 9.30
CA VAL A 32 6.44 -9.05 8.97
C VAL A 32 6.83 -9.19 7.50
N GLN A 33 6.13 -8.50 6.59
CA GLN A 33 6.41 -8.60 5.15
C GLN A 33 7.80 -8.06 4.80
N ILE A 34 8.23 -7.00 5.47
CA ILE A 34 9.56 -6.43 5.25
C ILE A 34 10.65 -7.32 5.85
N GLY A 35 10.37 -7.98 6.99
CA GLY A 35 11.24 -9.04 7.51
C GLY A 35 11.39 -10.20 6.53
N ASN A 36 10.30 -10.65 5.92
CA ASN A 36 10.33 -11.69 4.90
C ASN A 36 11.10 -11.26 3.64
N LEU A 37 11.00 -9.99 3.23
CA LEU A 37 11.78 -9.44 2.13
C LEU A 37 13.28 -9.50 2.43
N ALA A 38 13.69 -8.98 3.58
CA ALA A 38 15.10 -8.98 3.98
C ALA A 38 15.67 -10.40 4.08
N MET A 39 14.93 -11.32 4.69
CA MET A 39 15.30 -12.75 4.77
C MET A 39 15.42 -13.37 3.36
N SER A 40 14.50 -13.06 2.44
CA SER A 40 14.54 -13.58 1.07
C SER A 40 15.80 -13.13 0.34
N VAL A 41 16.16 -11.85 0.45
CA VAL A 41 17.38 -11.30 -0.15
C VAL A 41 18.62 -11.92 0.49
N GLN A 42 18.66 -12.07 1.82
CA GLN A 42 19.76 -12.70 2.54
C GLN A 42 20.00 -14.14 2.06
N VAL A 43 18.92 -14.95 1.94
CA VAL A 43 19.04 -16.33 1.45
C VAL A 43 19.57 -16.35 0.01
N ARG A 44 19.12 -15.43 -0.86
CA ARG A 44 19.63 -15.31 -2.22
C ARG A 44 21.11 -14.89 -2.27
N CYS A 45 21.55 -13.99 -1.39
CA CYS A 45 22.97 -13.66 -1.25
C CYS A 45 23.80 -14.91 -0.94
N ARG A 46 23.38 -15.72 0.02
CA ARG A 46 24.06 -16.97 0.40
C ARG A 46 24.08 -17.99 -0.74
N GLN A 47 22.96 -18.16 -1.46
CA GLN A 47 22.90 -19.02 -2.65
C GLN A 47 23.88 -18.55 -3.75
N LEU A 48 23.95 -17.25 -4.01
CA LEU A 48 24.89 -16.67 -4.99
C LEU A 48 26.37 -16.85 -4.58
N GLN A 49 26.62 -17.03 -3.29
CA GLN A 49 27.96 -17.37 -2.75
C GLN A 49 28.22 -18.89 -2.69
N GLY A 50 27.33 -19.71 -3.25
CA GLY A 50 27.55 -21.16 -3.40
C GLY A 50 26.94 -22.03 -2.29
N GLU A 51 26.17 -21.43 -1.36
CA GLU A 51 25.48 -22.23 -0.34
C GLU A 51 24.23 -22.91 -0.94
N SER A 52 24.04 -24.20 -0.60
CA SER A 52 22.83 -24.94 -0.98
C SER A 52 21.76 -24.74 0.08
N LEU A 53 20.88 -23.76 -0.11
CA LEU A 53 19.79 -23.41 0.79
C LEU A 53 18.48 -23.39 0.02
N GLU A 54 17.40 -23.83 0.67
CA GLU A 54 16.04 -23.65 0.17
C GLU A 54 15.46 -22.31 0.68
N LEU A 55 14.66 -21.68 -0.15
CA LEU A 55 13.90 -20.53 0.27
C LEU A 55 12.78 -20.95 1.22
N PRO A 56 12.61 -20.32 2.39
CA PRO A 56 11.47 -20.55 3.27
C PRO A 56 10.13 -20.35 2.56
N GLU A 57 9.08 -21.01 3.04
CA GLU A 57 7.74 -20.95 2.44
C GLU A 57 7.18 -19.51 2.36
N ASN A 58 7.49 -18.69 3.35
CA ASN A 58 7.07 -17.28 3.44
C ASN A 58 8.00 -16.31 2.71
N ALA A 59 9.02 -16.81 1.98
CA ALA A 59 9.94 -15.99 1.22
C ALA A 59 9.34 -15.49 -0.10
N TYR A 60 9.92 -14.43 -0.62
CA TYR A 60 9.65 -13.93 -1.97
C TYR A 60 10.52 -14.66 -2.99
N HIS A 61 9.91 -15.22 -4.05
CA HIS A 61 10.56 -16.11 -5.01
C HIS A 61 10.90 -15.45 -6.36
N GLY A 62 10.48 -14.18 -6.57
CA GLY A 62 10.65 -13.50 -7.86
C GLY A 62 12.14 -13.23 -8.19
N GLU A 63 12.45 -13.16 -9.50
CA GLU A 63 13.79 -12.86 -10.01
C GLU A 63 14.33 -11.51 -9.52
N TYR A 64 13.45 -10.55 -9.24
CA TYR A 64 13.84 -9.27 -8.67
C TYR A 64 14.59 -9.40 -7.33
N ILE A 65 14.28 -10.44 -6.52
CA ILE A 65 15.03 -10.72 -5.27
C ILE A 65 16.47 -11.14 -5.58
N VAL A 66 16.66 -11.90 -6.67
CA VAL A 66 18.02 -12.28 -7.12
C VAL A 66 18.78 -11.05 -7.60
N SER A 67 18.12 -10.15 -8.32
CA SER A 67 18.72 -8.88 -8.77
C SER A 67 19.14 -8.00 -7.59
N ILE A 68 18.30 -7.83 -6.58
CA ILE A 68 18.62 -7.09 -5.35
C ILE A 68 19.81 -7.73 -4.64
N ALA A 69 19.83 -9.07 -4.50
CA ALA A 69 20.90 -9.78 -3.83
C ALA A 69 22.25 -9.64 -4.57
N ARG A 70 22.22 -9.70 -5.91
CA ARG A 70 23.42 -9.51 -6.74
C ARG A 70 23.97 -8.10 -6.61
N ASP A 71 23.12 -7.08 -6.75
CA ASP A 71 23.54 -5.68 -6.65
C ASP A 71 24.03 -5.36 -5.23
N PHE A 72 23.46 -5.98 -4.20
CA PHE A 72 23.93 -5.88 -2.82
C PHE A 72 25.34 -6.48 -2.66
N LEU A 73 25.59 -7.69 -3.18
CA LEU A 73 26.90 -8.35 -3.14
C LEU A 73 27.95 -7.60 -3.98
N ASP A 74 27.54 -7.03 -5.12
CA ASP A 74 28.39 -6.20 -5.99
C ASP A 74 28.69 -4.83 -5.36
N LYS A 75 28.18 -4.54 -4.18
CA LYS A 75 28.34 -3.26 -3.45
C LYS A 75 27.84 -2.04 -4.23
N LYS A 76 26.81 -2.23 -5.06
CA LYS A 76 26.18 -1.11 -5.75
C LYS A 76 25.35 -0.30 -4.76
N PRO A 77 25.43 1.04 -4.75
CA PRO A 77 24.59 1.85 -3.93
C PRO A 77 23.16 1.87 -4.46
N VAL A 78 22.18 1.97 -3.56
CA VAL A 78 20.80 2.36 -3.91
C VAL A 78 20.59 3.80 -3.53
N ILE A 79 20.21 4.62 -4.50
CA ILE A 79 19.93 6.05 -4.29
C ILE A 79 18.41 6.22 -4.29
N PRO A 80 17.76 6.33 -3.11
CA PRO A 80 16.32 6.57 -3.03
C PRO A 80 15.95 7.91 -3.67
N HIS A 81 14.83 7.99 -4.38
CA HIS A 81 14.32 9.24 -4.89
C HIS A 81 14.12 10.26 -3.75
N GLY A 82 14.90 11.34 -3.77
CA GLY A 82 14.88 12.39 -2.73
C GLY A 82 15.50 11.99 -1.39
N GLY A 83 16.31 10.92 -1.34
CA GLY A 83 16.99 10.43 -0.15
C GLY A 83 18.51 10.31 -0.32
N GLU A 84 19.19 10.03 0.79
CA GLU A 84 20.62 9.76 0.79
C GLU A 84 20.92 8.36 0.26
N PRO A 85 22.08 8.14 -0.42
CA PRO A 85 22.50 6.85 -0.88
C PRO A 85 22.60 5.82 0.27
N ILE A 86 22.14 4.61 0.00
CA ILE A 86 22.34 3.45 0.88
C ILE A 86 23.44 2.61 0.27
N GLU A 87 24.63 2.72 0.86
CA GLU A 87 25.79 1.95 0.45
C GLU A 87 25.65 0.50 0.90
N SER A 88 25.96 -0.43 0.01
CA SER A 88 26.05 -1.83 0.38
C SER A 88 27.49 -2.19 0.75
N THR A 89 27.65 -2.89 1.86
CA THR A 89 28.93 -3.47 2.27
C THR A 89 29.19 -4.83 1.61
N GLY A 90 28.15 -5.46 1.05
CA GLY A 90 28.16 -6.86 0.61
C GLY A 90 28.12 -7.86 1.77
N ASP A 91 28.06 -7.39 3.00
CA ASP A 91 27.92 -8.25 4.19
C ASP A 91 26.46 -8.68 4.38
N TYR A 92 26.15 -9.89 3.92
CA TYR A 92 24.81 -10.47 4.07
C TYR A 92 24.52 -10.97 5.50
N GLY A 93 25.45 -10.81 6.46
CA GLY A 93 25.18 -10.96 7.89
C GLY A 93 24.45 -9.75 8.49
N ASP A 94 24.60 -8.57 7.89
CA ASP A 94 23.89 -7.36 8.31
C ASP A 94 22.45 -7.32 7.76
N THR A 95 21.54 -7.95 8.48
CA THR A 95 20.13 -8.05 8.08
C THR A 95 19.40 -6.70 8.09
N ASP A 96 19.83 -5.75 8.93
CA ASP A 96 19.23 -4.41 8.97
C ASP A 96 19.63 -3.60 7.72
N LEU A 97 20.89 -3.70 7.29
CA LEU A 97 21.34 -3.09 6.05
C LEU A 97 20.62 -3.70 4.85
N ILE A 98 20.50 -5.04 4.77
CA ILE A 98 19.73 -5.72 3.71
C ILE A 98 18.30 -5.22 3.69
N ARG A 99 17.65 -5.11 4.86
CA ARG A 99 16.28 -4.61 4.96
C ARG A 99 16.14 -3.20 4.38
N ARG A 100 16.96 -2.26 4.81
CA ARG A 100 16.95 -0.86 4.33
C ARG A 100 17.25 -0.78 2.83
N TYR A 101 18.26 -1.51 2.38
CA TYR A 101 18.66 -1.58 0.99
C TYR A 101 17.54 -2.12 0.09
N SER A 102 16.95 -3.25 0.46
CA SER A 102 15.89 -3.90 -0.31
C SER A 102 14.63 -3.05 -0.40
N VAL A 103 14.25 -2.39 0.71
CA VAL A 103 13.09 -1.47 0.72
C VAL A 103 13.34 -0.28 -0.21
N ALA A 104 14.52 0.33 -0.14
CA ALA A 104 14.87 1.46 -1.01
C ALA A 104 14.93 1.06 -2.49
N TYR A 105 15.48 -0.12 -2.78
CA TYR A 105 15.55 -0.67 -4.14
C TYR A 105 14.14 -0.81 -4.75
N LEU A 106 13.25 -1.52 -4.07
CA LEU A 106 11.88 -1.73 -4.55
C LEU A 106 11.05 -0.45 -4.59
N ARG A 107 11.36 0.50 -3.70
CA ARG A 107 10.74 1.82 -3.72
C ARG A 107 11.07 2.57 -5.01
N ASN A 108 12.34 2.58 -5.42
CA ASN A 108 12.76 3.21 -6.66
C ASN A 108 12.05 2.60 -7.87
N GLU A 109 11.99 1.25 -7.95
CA GLU A 109 11.25 0.57 -9.03
C GLU A 109 9.76 0.98 -9.05
N GLN A 110 9.12 1.06 -7.88
CA GLN A 110 7.72 1.48 -7.79
C GLN A 110 7.51 2.93 -8.24
N ASP A 111 8.41 3.83 -7.85
CA ASP A 111 8.35 5.25 -8.22
C ASP A 111 8.57 5.44 -9.71
N ASP A 112 9.52 4.69 -10.31
CA ASP A 112 9.79 4.70 -11.74
C ASP A 112 8.60 4.16 -12.54
N ASP A 113 7.98 3.08 -12.08
CA ASP A 113 6.80 2.49 -12.73
C ASP A 113 5.59 3.42 -12.65
N LEU A 114 5.35 4.04 -11.51
CA LEU A 114 4.28 5.03 -11.32
C LEU A 114 4.51 6.27 -12.19
N SER A 115 5.77 6.73 -12.26
CA SER A 115 6.17 7.84 -13.12
C SER A 115 5.98 7.53 -14.60
N ALA A 116 6.29 6.30 -15.03
CA ALA A 116 6.04 5.84 -16.40
C ALA A 116 4.54 5.82 -16.74
N LEU A 117 3.67 5.49 -15.77
CA LEU A 117 2.23 5.63 -15.92
C LEU A 117 1.76 7.11 -15.85
N GLY A 118 2.63 8.05 -15.51
CA GLY A 118 2.29 9.46 -15.33
C GLY A 118 1.61 9.77 -14.00
N VAL A 119 1.76 8.90 -13.01
CA VAL A 119 1.27 9.10 -11.64
C VAL A 119 2.40 9.67 -10.78
N ARG A 120 2.13 10.75 -10.06
CA ARG A 120 3.10 11.41 -9.19
C ARG A 120 2.50 11.64 -7.81
N PHE A 121 3.37 11.68 -6.80
CA PHE A 121 2.99 11.94 -5.41
C PHE A 121 3.73 13.16 -4.87
N ASP A 122 3.03 13.91 -4.02
CA ASP A 122 3.58 15.08 -3.34
C ASP A 122 4.24 14.69 -2.01
N ASN A 123 3.80 13.59 -1.43
CA ASN A 123 4.29 13.08 -0.15
C ASN A 123 4.38 11.55 -0.15
N PHE A 124 5.44 11.06 0.46
CA PHE A 124 5.69 9.63 0.68
C PHE A 124 5.71 9.37 2.17
N PHE A 125 4.67 8.73 2.67
CA PHE A 125 4.51 8.46 4.09
C PHE A 125 5.05 7.07 4.43
N LEU A 126 5.98 7.00 5.38
CA LEU A 126 6.56 5.74 5.85
C LEU A 126 5.77 5.19 7.03
N GLU A 127 5.30 3.95 6.95
CA GLU A 127 4.62 3.27 8.07
C GLU A 127 5.49 3.21 9.32
N SER A 128 6.79 2.93 9.15
CA SER A 128 7.77 2.88 10.24
C SER A 128 7.79 4.16 11.08
N SER A 129 7.49 5.32 10.48
CA SER A 129 7.45 6.60 11.17
C SER A 129 6.36 6.65 12.25
N LEU A 130 5.27 5.92 12.09
CA LEU A 130 4.19 5.83 13.10
C LEU A 130 4.67 5.16 14.40
N TYR A 131 5.61 4.23 14.28
CA TYR A 131 6.19 3.53 15.42
C TYR A 131 7.34 4.34 16.05
N THR A 132 8.25 4.86 15.23
CA THR A 132 9.43 5.60 15.72
C THR A 132 9.07 6.92 16.38
N THR A 133 7.98 7.57 15.97
CA THR A 133 7.45 8.80 16.59
C THR A 133 6.53 8.53 17.79
N GLY A 134 6.22 7.27 18.06
CA GLY A 134 5.26 6.87 19.08
C GLY A 134 3.80 7.20 18.74
N ALA A 135 3.48 7.49 17.48
CA ALA A 135 2.11 7.84 17.08
C ALA A 135 1.13 6.68 17.31
N VAL A 136 1.55 5.43 17.05
CA VAL A 136 0.73 4.24 17.33
C VAL A 136 0.40 4.14 18.82
N GLN A 137 1.41 4.26 19.70
CA GLN A 137 1.25 4.17 21.14
C GLN A 137 0.34 5.29 21.68
N LYS A 138 0.53 6.52 21.20
CA LYS A 138 -0.32 7.67 21.57
C LYS A 138 -1.76 7.47 21.13
N THR A 139 -1.99 6.91 19.93
CA THR A 139 -3.32 6.59 19.41
C THR A 139 -4.01 5.54 20.30
N VAL A 140 -3.32 4.47 20.62
CA VAL A 140 -3.85 3.41 21.50
C VAL A 140 -4.20 3.97 22.86
N GLN A 141 -3.33 4.78 23.48
CA GLN A 141 -3.59 5.41 24.76
C GLN A 141 -4.82 6.33 24.71
N ALA A 142 -4.95 7.13 23.65
CA ALA A 142 -6.11 7.99 23.49
C ALA A 142 -7.44 7.20 23.42
N ILE A 143 -7.44 6.04 22.77
CA ILE A 143 -8.61 5.16 22.68
C ILE A 143 -8.91 4.52 24.05
N ILE A 144 -7.87 4.13 24.82
CA ILE A 144 -8.02 3.60 26.19
C ILE A 144 -8.63 4.67 27.09
N ASP A 145 -8.06 5.88 27.10
CA ASP A 145 -8.50 6.99 27.94
C ASP A 145 -9.95 7.43 27.60
N ALA A 146 -10.37 7.21 26.38
CA ALA A 146 -11.76 7.44 25.95
C ALA A 146 -12.77 6.38 26.45
N GLY A 147 -12.30 5.30 27.10
CA GLY A 147 -13.14 4.23 27.63
C GLY A 147 -13.76 3.26 26.62
N TYR A 148 -13.23 3.25 25.38
CA TYR A 148 -13.73 2.37 24.29
C TYR A 148 -12.94 1.07 24.16
N THR A 149 -12.20 0.66 25.20
CA THR A 149 -11.46 -0.58 25.19
C THR A 149 -11.84 -1.50 26.36
N TYR A 150 -11.45 -2.77 26.23
CA TYR A 150 -11.49 -3.76 27.31
C TYR A 150 -10.43 -4.83 27.04
N GLU A 151 -10.06 -5.56 28.09
CA GLU A 151 -9.16 -6.70 28.00
C GLU A 151 -9.95 -8.01 28.02
N ALA A 152 -9.65 -8.91 27.10
CA ALA A 152 -10.15 -10.27 27.04
C ALA A 152 -9.12 -11.16 26.34
N ASP A 153 -8.98 -12.41 26.78
CA ASP A 153 -8.08 -13.43 26.20
C ASP A 153 -6.63 -12.93 26.05
N ASN A 154 -6.14 -12.19 27.07
CA ASN A 154 -4.82 -11.54 27.08
C ASN A 154 -4.60 -10.55 25.91
N ALA A 155 -5.66 -10.03 25.31
CA ALA A 155 -5.63 -9.07 24.22
C ALA A 155 -6.41 -7.80 24.58
N LEU A 156 -6.01 -6.66 24.00
CA LEU A 156 -6.75 -5.39 24.12
C LEU A 156 -7.70 -5.25 22.95
N TRP A 157 -8.96 -5.03 23.25
CA TRP A 157 -10.05 -4.94 22.29
C TRP A 157 -10.61 -3.53 22.19
N LEU A 158 -10.99 -3.10 20.99
CA LEU A 158 -11.77 -1.91 20.73
C LEU A 158 -13.26 -2.26 20.66
N ARG A 159 -14.11 -1.54 21.38
CA ARG A 159 -15.57 -1.64 21.34
C ARG A 159 -16.12 -0.97 20.07
N THR A 160 -15.86 -1.56 18.90
CA THR A 160 -16.33 -1.03 17.62
C THR A 160 -17.85 -1.03 17.53
N THR A 161 -18.51 -2.00 18.18
CA THR A 161 -19.97 -2.12 18.24
C THR A 161 -20.64 -1.01 19.03
N ALA A 162 -19.91 -0.25 19.86
CA ALA A 162 -20.43 0.92 20.57
C ALA A 162 -20.76 2.10 19.65
N PHE A 163 -20.35 2.05 18.39
CA PHE A 163 -20.60 3.08 17.39
C PHE A 163 -21.76 2.67 16.48
N GLU A 164 -22.94 3.24 16.70
CA GLU A 164 -24.15 2.92 15.91
C GLU A 164 -24.06 3.39 14.46
N ASP A 165 -23.28 4.43 14.19
CA ASP A 165 -23.07 5.00 12.85
C ASP A 165 -21.64 5.55 12.72
N LEU A 166 -20.87 4.95 11.82
CA LEU A 166 -19.50 5.32 11.44
C LEU A 166 -19.46 6.04 10.08
N GLY A 167 -20.57 6.72 9.74
CA GLY A 167 -20.78 7.43 8.50
C GLY A 167 -21.52 6.61 7.45
N ASN A 168 -22.60 7.20 6.90
CA ASN A 168 -23.47 6.59 5.89
C ASN A 168 -24.12 5.26 6.36
N GLY A 169 -24.46 5.15 7.65
CA GLY A 169 -25.05 3.94 8.23
C GLY A 169 -24.08 2.77 8.41
N LEU A 170 -22.78 2.98 8.20
CA LEU A 170 -21.76 1.93 8.40
C LEU A 170 -21.66 1.57 9.88
N ARG A 171 -21.62 0.27 10.18
CA ARG A 171 -21.39 -0.31 11.51
C ARG A 171 -20.37 -1.42 11.43
N ASP A 172 -19.72 -1.73 12.54
CA ASP A 172 -18.97 -2.98 12.67
C ASP A 172 -19.87 -4.04 13.32
N ASP A 173 -19.72 -5.29 12.93
CA ASP A 173 -20.54 -6.42 13.37
C ASP A 173 -20.07 -7.01 14.71
N LYS A 174 -18.82 -6.72 15.11
CA LYS A 174 -18.20 -7.21 16.34
C LYS A 174 -17.05 -6.33 16.75
N ASP A 175 -16.68 -6.40 18.04
CA ASP A 175 -15.49 -5.75 18.57
C ASP A 175 -14.21 -6.31 17.97
N ARG A 176 -13.14 -5.51 17.98
CA ARG A 176 -11.90 -5.82 17.27
C ARG A 176 -10.68 -5.78 18.17
N VAL A 177 -9.82 -6.78 18.02
CA VAL A 177 -8.52 -6.81 18.71
C VAL A 177 -7.64 -5.68 18.20
N MET A 178 -7.19 -4.83 19.08
CA MET A 178 -6.19 -3.77 18.82
C MET A 178 -4.78 -4.29 19.03
N LYS A 179 -4.53 -4.94 20.17
CA LYS A 179 -3.24 -5.49 20.57
C LYS A 179 -3.42 -6.95 20.93
N LYS A 180 -2.66 -7.82 20.29
CA LYS A 180 -2.69 -9.26 20.52
C LYS A 180 -2.00 -9.65 21.81
N SER A 181 -2.18 -10.91 22.24
CA SER A 181 -1.52 -11.49 23.41
C SER A 181 0.02 -11.51 23.32
N ASP A 182 0.58 -11.52 22.10
CA ASP A 182 2.01 -11.42 21.84
C ASP A 182 2.55 -9.98 21.92
N GLY A 183 1.68 -9.00 22.24
CA GLY A 183 2.02 -7.59 22.35
C GLY A 183 2.04 -6.83 21.03
N THR A 184 1.82 -7.49 19.90
CA THR A 184 1.79 -6.83 18.57
C THR A 184 0.44 -6.18 18.29
N TYR A 185 0.46 -5.07 17.54
CA TYR A 185 -0.77 -4.42 17.10
C TYR A 185 -1.33 -5.08 15.85
N THR A 186 -2.66 -5.06 15.72
CA THR A 186 -3.33 -5.45 14.48
C THR A 186 -3.27 -4.33 13.45
N TYR A 187 -3.41 -4.66 12.17
CA TYR A 187 -3.18 -3.75 11.04
C TYR A 187 -4.00 -2.45 11.06
N PHE A 188 -5.22 -2.46 11.63
CA PHE A 188 -6.03 -1.25 11.61
C PHE A 188 -5.54 -0.18 12.60
N VAL A 189 -4.74 -0.53 13.61
CA VAL A 189 -4.26 0.42 14.62
C VAL A 189 -3.27 1.43 14.04
N PRO A 190 -2.22 1.04 13.30
CA PRO A 190 -1.40 2.00 12.56
C PRO A 190 -2.20 2.79 11.53
N ASP A 191 -3.25 2.21 10.90
CA ASP A 191 -4.13 2.96 9.99
C ASP A 191 -4.87 4.09 10.74
N VAL A 192 -5.37 3.85 11.96
CA VAL A 192 -5.98 4.90 12.79
C VAL A 192 -4.97 6.00 13.08
N ALA A 193 -3.76 5.66 13.50
CA ALA A 193 -2.68 6.62 13.79
C ALA A 193 -2.32 7.45 12.54
N TYR A 194 -2.26 6.81 11.38
CA TYR A 194 -1.99 7.45 10.10
C TYR A 194 -3.09 8.47 9.73
N HIS A 195 -4.35 8.13 9.89
CA HIS A 195 -5.45 9.04 9.59
C HIS A 195 -5.58 10.17 10.63
N LEU A 196 -5.25 9.95 11.90
CA LEU A 196 -5.07 11.02 12.87
C LEU A 196 -3.95 11.98 12.45
N ASN A 197 -2.83 11.47 11.93
CA ASN A 197 -1.75 12.29 11.38
C ASN A 197 -2.25 13.13 10.20
N LYS A 198 -3.01 12.57 9.26
CA LYS A 198 -3.61 13.36 8.15
C LYS A 198 -4.49 14.48 8.68
N PHE A 199 -5.38 14.16 9.62
CA PHE A 199 -6.28 15.14 10.22
C PHE A 199 -5.51 16.26 10.93
N SER A 200 -4.47 15.93 11.69
CA SER A 200 -3.62 16.90 12.41
C SER A 200 -2.83 17.83 11.46
N ARG A 201 -2.56 17.39 10.24
CA ARG A 201 -1.96 18.22 9.17
C ARG A 201 -2.97 19.17 8.50
N GLY A 202 -4.23 19.19 8.95
CA GLY A 202 -5.28 20.09 8.48
C GLY A 202 -6.07 19.57 7.27
N TYR A 203 -5.91 18.31 6.88
CA TYR A 203 -6.72 17.73 5.81
C TYR A 203 -8.14 17.44 6.33
N THR A 204 -9.11 18.18 5.81
CA THR A 204 -10.54 18.03 6.14
C THR A 204 -11.20 16.89 5.36
N LYS A 205 -10.59 16.50 4.24
CA LYS A 205 -11.01 15.39 3.38
C LYS A 205 -9.79 14.52 3.07
N ALA A 206 -9.91 13.24 3.34
CA ALA A 206 -8.93 12.23 2.93
C ALA A 206 -9.67 11.14 2.15
N VAL A 207 -9.20 10.81 0.96
CA VAL A 207 -9.78 9.76 0.12
C VAL A 207 -8.74 8.66 -0.07
N ASN A 208 -9.03 7.48 0.41
CA ASN A 208 -8.19 6.30 0.21
C ASN A 208 -8.70 5.50 -0.98
N ILE A 209 -7.80 5.20 -1.91
CA ILE A 209 -8.10 4.31 -3.04
C ILE A 209 -7.50 2.95 -2.71
N GLN A 210 -8.33 1.92 -2.53
CA GLN A 210 -7.88 0.60 -2.07
C GLN A 210 -8.62 -0.54 -2.79
N GLY A 211 -8.09 -1.75 -2.73
CA GLY A 211 -8.78 -2.94 -3.20
C GLY A 211 -10.00 -3.28 -2.34
N THR A 212 -10.97 -4.00 -2.90
CA THR A 212 -12.18 -4.43 -2.19
C THR A 212 -11.91 -5.36 -1.01
N ASP A 213 -10.75 -6.00 -0.95
CA ASP A 213 -10.25 -6.78 0.18
C ASP A 213 -10.09 -5.95 1.47
N HIS A 214 -9.93 -4.62 1.35
CA HIS A 214 -9.88 -3.69 2.49
C HIS A 214 -11.24 -3.24 3.01
N HIS A 215 -12.37 -3.69 2.43
CA HIS A 215 -13.70 -3.27 2.86
C HIS A 215 -13.95 -3.42 4.37
N GLY A 216 -13.53 -4.55 4.94
CA GLY A 216 -13.70 -4.83 6.37
C GLY A 216 -12.87 -3.93 7.30
N THR A 217 -11.90 -3.17 6.79
CA THR A 217 -11.04 -2.30 7.60
C THR A 217 -11.69 -0.92 7.85
N ILE A 218 -12.59 -0.48 6.98
CA ILE A 218 -13.21 0.85 7.02
C ILE A 218 -13.88 1.13 8.36
N ALA A 219 -14.76 0.23 8.80
CA ALA A 219 -15.49 0.39 10.06
C ALA A 219 -14.55 0.47 11.27
N ARG A 220 -13.51 -0.38 11.29
CA ARG A 220 -12.53 -0.44 12.38
C ARG A 220 -11.72 0.84 12.49
N VAL A 221 -11.24 1.35 11.36
CA VAL A 221 -10.47 2.60 11.31
C VAL A 221 -11.32 3.77 11.77
N ARG A 222 -12.54 3.90 11.25
CA ARG A 222 -13.45 4.98 11.65
C ARG A 222 -13.84 4.88 13.12
N ALA A 223 -14.09 3.69 13.65
CA ALA A 223 -14.38 3.49 15.08
C ALA A 223 -13.18 3.93 15.95
N GLY A 224 -11.96 3.55 15.56
CA GLY A 224 -10.75 3.98 16.26
C GLY A 224 -10.56 5.50 16.23
N LEU A 225 -10.84 6.16 15.10
CA LEU A 225 -10.79 7.61 14.97
C LEU A 225 -11.83 8.30 15.83
N GLN A 226 -13.09 7.79 15.82
CA GLN A 226 -14.15 8.34 16.66
C GLN A 226 -13.86 8.15 18.16
N ALA A 227 -13.27 7.02 18.55
CA ALA A 227 -12.84 6.80 19.93
C ALA A 227 -11.73 7.78 20.33
N ALA A 228 -10.63 7.83 19.58
CA ALA A 228 -9.49 8.68 19.89
C ALA A 228 -9.85 10.17 19.89
N SER A 229 -10.76 10.62 19.04
CA SER A 229 -11.19 12.02 18.96
C SER A 229 -11.78 12.56 20.26
N LYS A 230 -12.38 11.68 21.10
CA LYS A 230 -12.99 12.06 22.38
C LYS A 230 -11.97 12.62 23.37
N THR A 231 -10.80 12.00 23.47
CA THR A 231 -9.72 12.44 24.38
C THR A 231 -8.79 13.48 23.76
N LEU A 232 -8.66 13.46 22.42
CA LEU A 232 -7.84 14.44 21.71
C LEU A 232 -8.51 15.83 21.58
N GLY A 233 -9.79 15.96 21.96
CA GLY A 233 -10.52 17.21 21.88
C GLY A 233 -10.74 17.73 20.46
N VAL A 234 -10.76 16.83 19.47
CA VAL A 234 -10.97 17.16 18.05
C VAL A 234 -12.27 16.54 17.55
N THR A 235 -12.92 17.19 16.60
CA THR A 235 -14.12 16.67 15.96
C THR A 235 -13.78 16.12 14.58
N ILE A 236 -13.70 14.79 14.46
CA ILE A 236 -13.42 14.11 13.19
C ILE A 236 -14.76 13.71 12.56
N PRO A 237 -15.02 14.08 11.28
CA PRO A 237 -16.23 13.63 10.59
C PRO A 237 -16.36 12.11 10.57
N LYS A 238 -17.56 11.57 10.80
CA LYS A 238 -17.80 10.12 10.81
C LYS A 238 -17.41 9.43 9.48
N THR A 239 -17.48 10.17 8.38
CA THR A 239 -17.08 9.68 7.05
C THR A 239 -15.60 9.81 6.75
N PHE A 240 -14.80 10.39 7.67
CA PHE A 240 -13.34 10.51 7.50
C PHE A 240 -12.63 9.25 7.98
N PRO A 241 -11.69 8.70 7.18
CA PRO A 241 -11.47 8.98 5.76
C PRO A 241 -12.55 8.40 4.86
N GLU A 242 -12.70 8.95 3.63
CA GLU A 242 -13.49 8.36 2.57
C GLU A 242 -12.69 7.25 1.87
N TYR A 243 -13.40 6.29 1.29
CA TYR A 243 -12.80 5.18 0.58
C TYR A 243 -13.42 4.99 -0.80
N ILE A 244 -12.57 4.80 -1.80
CA ILE A 244 -12.96 4.29 -3.11
C ILE A 244 -12.37 2.88 -3.22
N LEU A 245 -13.23 1.89 -3.16
CA LEU A 245 -12.84 0.50 -3.29
C LEU A 245 -12.91 0.07 -4.74
N HIS A 246 -11.83 -0.52 -5.24
CA HIS A 246 -11.79 -1.03 -6.61
C HIS A 246 -11.62 -2.54 -6.64
N LYS A 247 -12.27 -3.17 -7.62
CA LYS A 247 -12.06 -4.58 -7.92
C LYS A 247 -10.73 -4.79 -8.64
N MET A 248 -10.16 -5.96 -8.46
CA MET A 248 -9.00 -6.42 -9.21
C MET A 248 -9.32 -6.48 -10.70
N LEU A 249 -8.30 -6.37 -11.52
CA LEU A 249 -8.41 -6.54 -12.97
C LEU A 249 -7.72 -7.84 -13.40
N SER A 250 -8.20 -8.40 -14.53
CA SER A 250 -7.50 -9.45 -15.24
C SER A 250 -6.82 -8.85 -16.46
N VAL A 251 -5.70 -9.42 -16.88
CA VAL A 251 -4.99 -9.00 -18.10
C VAL A 251 -5.10 -10.11 -19.13
N VAL A 252 -5.48 -9.74 -20.37
CA VAL A 252 -5.54 -10.64 -21.54
C VAL A 252 -4.53 -10.14 -22.56
N LYS A 253 -3.75 -11.08 -23.14
CA LYS A 253 -2.79 -10.81 -24.20
C LYS A 253 -2.74 -12.02 -25.14
N GLY A 254 -2.85 -11.79 -26.45
CA GLY A 254 -2.93 -12.86 -27.44
C GLY A 254 -4.19 -13.73 -27.30
N GLY A 255 -5.30 -13.17 -26.78
CA GLY A 255 -6.54 -13.90 -26.50
C GLY A 255 -6.53 -14.76 -25.22
N GLU A 256 -5.42 -14.82 -24.49
CA GLU A 256 -5.29 -15.63 -23.28
C GLU A 256 -5.15 -14.76 -22.03
N VAL A 257 -5.75 -15.23 -20.91
CA VAL A 257 -5.56 -14.58 -19.61
C VAL A 257 -4.12 -14.79 -19.13
N VAL A 258 -3.41 -13.71 -18.92
CA VAL A 258 -2.07 -13.75 -18.33
C VAL A 258 -2.19 -14.18 -16.88
N LYS A 259 -1.73 -15.41 -16.58
CA LYS A 259 -1.78 -15.95 -15.23
C LYS A 259 -0.86 -15.16 -14.31
N MET A 260 -1.44 -14.61 -13.24
CA MET A 260 -0.71 -13.88 -12.21
C MET A 260 -0.56 -14.77 -10.98
N SER A 261 0.65 -15.18 -10.65
CA SER A 261 0.96 -15.93 -9.45
C SER A 261 2.20 -15.36 -8.79
N LYS A 262 2.04 -14.74 -7.61
CA LYS A 262 3.16 -14.28 -6.79
C LYS A 262 4.10 -15.43 -6.39
N ARG A 263 3.57 -16.66 -6.27
CA ARG A 263 4.36 -17.85 -5.89
C ARG A 263 5.21 -18.39 -7.04
N SER A 264 4.76 -18.26 -8.28
CA SER A 264 5.50 -18.73 -9.47
C SER A 264 6.44 -17.66 -10.07
N GLY A 265 6.49 -16.45 -9.50
CA GLY A 265 7.29 -15.35 -10.02
C GLY A 265 6.73 -14.70 -11.30
N ASN A 266 5.65 -15.22 -11.87
CA ASN A 266 5.02 -14.69 -13.08
C ASN A 266 3.84 -13.78 -12.68
N TYR A 267 4.04 -12.48 -12.72
CA TYR A 267 2.98 -11.48 -12.55
C TYR A 267 3.20 -10.34 -13.53
N VAL A 268 2.10 -9.74 -13.98
CA VAL A 268 2.15 -8.56 -14.83
C VAL A 268 2.45 -7.35 -13.96
N THR A 269 3.55 -6.69 -14.25
CA THR A 269 3.94 -5.44 -13.58
C THR A 269 3.18 -4.26 -14.17
N LEU A 270 3.26 -3.11 -13.49
CA LEU A 270 2.78 -1.86 -14.06
C LEU A 270 3.57 -1.47 -15.30
N ARG A 271 4.90 -1.70 -15.26
CA ARG A 271 5.80 -1.47 -16.39
C ARG A 271 5.37 -2.26 -17.61
N ASP A 272 5.06 -3.55 -17.45
CA ASP A 272 4.58 -4.38 -18.56
C ASP A 272 3.35 -3.79 -19.24
N LEU A 273 2.38 -3.30 -18.47
CA LEU A 273 1.17 -2.68 -19.05
C LEU A 273 1.51 -1.42 -19.86
N VAL A 274 2.42 -0.59 -19.36
CA VAL A 274 2.86 0.62 -20.05
C VAL A 274 3.66 0.28 -21.31
N ASP A 275 4.56 -0.71 -21.22
CA ASP A 275 5.39 -1.12 -22.34
C ASP A 275 4.56 -1.81 -23.45
N TRP A 276 3.53 -2.55 -23.06
CA TRP A 276 2.67 -3.25 -24.04
C TRP A 276 1.66 -2.33 -24.70
N ALA A 277 1.00 -1.44 -23.97
CA ALA A 277 -0.12 -0.65 -24.48
C ALA A 277 0.19 0.84 -24.69
N GLY A 278 1.31 1.30 -24.16
CA GLY A 278 1.60 2.72 -24.03
C GLY A 278 0.93 3.36 -22.82
N ARG A 279 1.50 4.46 -22.34
CA ARG A 279 1.05 5.15 -21.12
C ARG A 279 -0.41 5.58 -21.19
N ASP A 280 -0.81 6.23 -22.29
CA ASP A 280 -2.11 6.90 -22.37
C ASP A 280 -3.23 5.85 -22.52
N ALA A 281 -3.02 4.80 -23.33
CA ALA A 281 -3.94 3.68 -23.39
C ALA A 281 -4.04 2.94 -22.06
N ALA A 282 -2.92 2.65 -21.40
CA ALA A 282 -2.93 2.01 -20.07
C ALA A 282 -3.74 2.85 -19.07
N ARG A 283 -3.50 4.16 -18.99
CA ARG A 283 -4.26 5.08 -18.11
C ARG A 283 -5.75 5.07 -18.41
N PHE A 284 -6.11 5.25 -19.68
CA PHE A 284 -7.51 5.27 -20.11
C PHE A 284 -8.25 4.00 -19.71
N PHE A 285 -7.70 2.84 -20.07
CA PHE A 285 -8.34 1.56 -19.76
C PHE A 285 -8.49 1.34 -18.26
N LEU A 286 -7.49 1.69 -17.44
CA LEU A 286 -7.52 1.51 -15.98
C LEU A 286 -8.63 2.32 -15.30
N VAL A 287 -9.07 3.44 -15.88
CA VAL A 287 -10.11 4.32 -15.32
C VAL A 287 -11.43 4.30 -16.10
N SER A 288 -11.51 3.63 -17.24
CA SER A 288 -12.69 3.62 -18.12
C SER A 288 -13.93 2.94 -17.53
N ARG A 289 -13.77 2.20 -16.46
CA ARG A 289 -14.84 1.49 -15.77
C ARG A 289 -14.96 1.96 -14.33
N LYS A 290 -16.17 1.89 -13.77
CA LYS A 290 -16.41 2.17 -12.34
C LYS A 290 -15.43 1.36 -11.48
N ALA A 291 -14.98 1.92 -10.37
CA ALA A 291 -14.00 1.29 -9.51
C ALA A 291 -14.45 -0.11 -9.04
N ASP A 292 -15.73 -0.24 -8.66
CA ASP A 292 -16.35 -1.47 -8.17
C ASP A 292 -16.73 -2.48 -9.27
N ALA A 293 -16.53 -2.14 -10.55
CA ALA A 293 -16.78 -3.05 -11.65
C ALA A 293 -15.56 -3.94 -11.92
N GLU A 294 -15.82 -5.21 -12.24
CA GLU A 294 -14.80 -6.10 -12.79
C GLU A 294 -14.32 -5.58 -14.14
N PHE A 295 -13.04 -5.75 -14.38
CA PHE A 295 -12.42 -5.20 -15.57
C PHE A 295 -11.36 -6.15 -16.13
N VAL A 296 -11.42 -6.34 -17.44
CA VAL A 296 -10.41 -7.06 -18.20
C VAL A 296 -9.60 -6.04 -19.00
N PHE A 297 -8.31 -5.98 -18.75
CA PHE A 297 -7.37 -5.20 -19.54
C PHE A 297 -6.92 -6.05 -20.73
N ASP A 298 -7.46 -5.76 -21.89
CA ASP A 298 -7.10 -6.41 -23.14
C ASP A 298 -5.98 -5.62 -23.82
N VAL A 299 -4.77 -6.20 -23.83
CA VAL A 299 -3.57 -5.57 -24.40
C VAL A 299 -3.70 -5.40 -25.90
N ASP A 300 -4.28 -6.40 -26.58
CA ASP A 300 -4.39 -6.38 -28.04
C ASP A 300 -5.41 -5.33 -28.48
N LEU A 301 -6.54 -5.22 -27.77
CA LEU A 301 -7.52 -4.15 -27.99
C LEU A 301 -6.90 -2.77 -27.76
N ALA A 302 -6.12 -2.61 -26.69
CA ALA A 302 -5.48 -1.33 -26.36
C ALA A 302 -4.47 -0.85 -27.39
N LYS A 303 -4.00 -1.75 -28.26
CA LYS A 303 -3.04 -1.46 -29.35
C LYS A 303 -3.69 -1.34 -30.73
N LYS A 304 -4.97 -1.68 -30.87
CA LYS A 304 -5.64 -1.60 -32.16
C LYS A 304 -5.72 -0.18 -32.68
N ASN A 305 -5.38 0.00 -33.96
CA ASN A 305 -5.57 1.23 -34.71
C ASN A 305 -6.92 1.21 -35.46
N SER A 306 -8.02 1.09 -34.70
CA SER A 306 -9.37 1.02 -35.24
C SER A 306 -10.38 1.56 -34.22
N ASP A 307 -11.60 1.81 -34.66
CA ASP A 307 -12.75 2.27 -33.88
C ASP A 307 -13.18 1.30 -32.75
N GLU A 308 -12.72 0.06 -32.79
CA GLU A 308 -12.89 -0.87 -31.66
C GLU A 308 -12.09 -0.44 -30.43
N ASN A 309 -11.00 0.27 -30.62
CA ASN A 309 -10.17 0.80 -29.54
C ASN A 309 -10.65 2.20 -29.11
N PRO A 310 -11.25 2.36 -27.93
CA PRO A 310 -11.79 3.66 -27.52
C PRO A 310 -10.71 4.75 -27.35
N VAL A 311 -9.44 4.38 -27.29
CA VAL A 311 -8.30 5.32 -27.18
C VAL A 311 -7.84 5.82 -28.55
N TYR A 312 -8.25 5.15 -29.64
CA TYR A 312 -7.77 5.47 -30.99
C TYR A 312 -8.09 6.90 -31.43
N TYR A 313 -9.19 7.47 -30.94
CA TYR A 313 -9.65 8.82 -31.26
C TYR A 313 -9.31 9.88 -30.19
N LEU A 314 -8.63 9.50 -29.11
CA LEU A 314 -8.21 10.39 -28.03
C LEU A 314 -6.75 10.80 -28.15
#